data_50ca226809e8794619305e2117820b19
#
_entry.id   50ca226809e8794619305e2117820b19
#
_cell.length_a   1.000
_cell.length_b   1.000
_cell.length_c   1.000
_cell.angle_alpha   90.00
_cell.angle_beta   90.00
_cell.angle_gamma   90.00
#
_symmetry.space_group_name_H-M   'P 1'
#
loop_
_entity.id
_entity.type
_entity.pdbx_description
1 polymer ?
#
loop_
_entity_poly.entity_id
_entity_poly.type
_entity_poly.pdbx_seq_one_letter_code
_entity_poly.pdbx_strand_id
1 'polypeptide(L)'
;MPIHDKSPRPQEFAAVDLGSNSFHMVIARVVDGAMQIIGRLKQRVHLADGLGPDNMLSEEAMTRGLNCLSLFAERLQGFSPASVCIVGTHTLRQALNATDFLKRAEKVIPYPIEIISGNEEARLIFMGVEHTQPEKGRKLVIDIGGGSTELVIGENFEPILVESRRMGCVSFAQLYFPGGVINKENFQRARMAAAQKLETLTWQFRIQGWNVAMGASGTIKAAHEVLMEMGEKDGIITPERLEKLVKEVLRHRNFASLSLPGLSEERKTVFVPGLAILCGVFDALAIRELRLSDGALREGVLYEMEGRXXXXXXXXXXXXXXXXXXXXXXXXXXXXXXXXXXXXXXXXXXXXXXXXXXXXXXXXXXXXXXXXXXXXXXXXXXXXXXXXXXXXXXXXXXXXKQ
;
A
#
# COMPACT_ATOMS: atom_id res chain seq x y z
N MET A 1 12.04 -23.21 -40.69
CA MET A 1 10.85 -22.42 -40.31
C MET A 1 10.14 -23.08 -39.16
N PRO A 2 10.07 -22.43 -38.05
CA PRO A 2 9.34 -23.02 -36.94
C PRO A 2 7.85 -23.13 -37.27
N ILE A 3 7.29 -24.21 -36.83
CA ILE A 3 5.86 -24.41 -36.98
C ILE A 3 5.17 -23.55 -35.94
N HIS A 4 4.24 -22.75 -36.39
CA HIS A 4 3.48 -21.95 -35.45
C HIS A 4 2.57 -22.84 -34.64
N ASP A 5 2.72 -22.76 -33.35
CA ASP A 5 1.82 -23.45 -32.46
C ASP A 5 0.50 -22.69 -32.48
N LYS A 6 -0.53 -23.35 -32.95
CA LYS A 6 -1.85 -22.74 -33.05
C LYS A 6 -2.65 -22.83 -31.75
N SER A 7 -2.12 -23.56 -30.79
CA SER A 7 -2.77 -23.60 -29.47
C SER A 7 -2.72 -22.23 -28.82
N PRO A 8 -3.74 -21.84 -28.09
CA PRO A 8 -3.66 -20.58 -27.35
C PRO A 8 -2.55 -20.65 -26.32
N ARG A 9 -1.75 -19.61 -26.26
CA ARG A 9 -0.74 -19.53 -25.23
C ARG A 9 -1.40 -19.18 -23.90
N PRO A 10 -0.86 -19.67 -22.78
CA PRO A 10 -1.33 -19.21 -21.49
C PRO A 10 -1.20 -17.70 -21.40
N GLN A 11 -2.17 -17.06 -20.79
CA GLN A 11 -2.12 -15.62 -20.58
C GLN A 11 -0.96 -15.29 -19.64
N GLU A 12 -0.12 -14.37 -20.07
CA GLU A 12 1.00 -13.90 -19.26
C GLU A 12 0.78 -12.47 -18.84
N PHE A 13 1.19 -12.17 -17.62
CA PHE A 13 1.05 -10.85 -17.01
C PHE A 13 2.38 -10.42 -16.40
N ALA A 14 2.61 -9.13 -16.37
CA ALA A 14 3.80 -8.58 -15.73
C ALA A 14 3.40 -7.46 -14.80
N ALA A 15 3.94 -7.50 -13.59
CA ALA A 15 3.82 -6.42 -12.61
C ALA A 15 5.20 -5.85 -12.37
N VAL A 16 5.30 -4.53 -12.45
CA VAL A 16 6.56 -3.82 -12.25
C VAL A 16 6.35 -2.82 -11.12
N ASP A 17 7.28 -2.85 -10.17
CA ASP A 17 7.22 -2.03 -8.97
C ASP A 17 8.47 -1.13 -8.97
N LEU A 18 8.25 0.18 -9.08
CA LEU A 18 9.34 1.15 -9.07
C LEU A 18 9.46 1.68 -7.64
N GLY A 19 10.23 0.96 -6.84
CA GLY A 19 10.38 1.27 -5.43
C GLY A 19 11.55 2.18 -5.13
N SER A 20 11.67 2.55 -3.87
CA SER A 20 12.72 3.47 -3.43
C SER A 20 14.12 2.86 -3.52
N ASN A 21 14.24 1.59 -3.23
CA ASN A 21 15.54 0.91 -3.23
C ASN A 21 15.79 0.17 -4.53
N SER A 22 14.79 -0.55 -5.00
CA SER A 22 14.93 -1.41 -6.18
C SER A 22 13.71 -1.30 -7.07
N PHE A 23 13.91 -1.53 -8.36
CA PHE A 23 12.83 -1.79 -9.30
C PHE A 23 12.73 -3.29 -9.47
N HIS A 24 11.51 -3.80 -9.41
CA HIS A 24 11.24 -5.24 -9.53
C HIS A 24 10.24 -5.49 -10.64
N MET A 25 10.45 -6.56 -11.37
CA MET A 25 9.47 -7.05 -12.32
C MET A 25 9.19 -8.51 -12.02
N VAL A 26 7.91 -8.87 -12.00
CA VAL A 26 7.49 -10.25 -11.84
C VAL A 26 6.60 -10.59 -13.02
N ILE A 27 6.90 -11.72 -13.67
CA ILE A 27 6.10 -12.21 -14.79
C ILE A 27 5.41 -13.48 -14.32
N ALA A 28 4.12 -13.57 -14.59
CA ALA A 28 3.31 -14.71 -14.20
C ALA A 28 2.49 -15.19 -15.38
N ARG A 29 2.11 -16.44 -15.33
CA ARG A 29 1.29 -17.08 -16.34
C ARG A 29 0.13 -17.79 -15.64
N VAL A 30 -1.04 -17.76 -16.27
CA VAL A 30 -2.18 -18.50 -15.73
C VAL A 30 -2.29 -19.80 -16.51
N VAL A 31 -2.19 -20.91 -15.79
CA VAL A 31 -2.27 -22.25 -16.36
C VAL A 31 -3.32 -23.01 -15.57
N ASP A 32 -4.37 -23.46 -16.25
CA ASP A 32 -5.46 -24.20 -15.60
C ASP A 32 -6.04 -23.46 -14.39
N GLY A 33 -6.18 -22.15 -14.56
CA GLY A 33 -6.76 -21.31 -13.49
C GLY A 33 -5.84 -20.97 -12.36
N ALA A 34 -4.60 -21.45 -12.37
CA ALA A 34 -3.62 -21.16 -11.33
C ALA A 34 -2.57 -20.20 -11.85
N MET A 35 -2.19 -19.24 -11.02
CA MET A 35 -1.14 -18.30 -11.38
C MET A 35 0.22 -18.87 -11.01
N GLN A 36 1.12 -18.87 -11.97
CA GLN A 36 2.49 -19.35 -11.78
C GLN A 36 3.45 -18.22 -12.07
N ILE A 37 4.37 -17.99 -11.15
CA ILE A 37 5.44 -17.01 -11.37
C ILE A 37 6.48 -17.68 -12.27
N ILE A 38 6.77 -17.06 -13.42
CA ILE A 38 7.72 -17.63 -14.37
C ILE A 38 8.98 -16.80 -14.54
N GLY A 39 9.01 -15.60 -13.96
CA GLY A 39 10.23 -14.81 -14.06
C GLY A 39 10.22 -13.68 -13.06
N ARG A 40 11.41 -13.34 -12.62
CA ARG A 40 11.60 -12.19 -11.72
C ARG A 40 12.87 -11.47 -12.15
N LEU A 41 12.80 -10.14 -12.16
CA LEU A 41 13.96 -9.29 -12.41
C LEU A 41 14.00 -8.22 -11.34
N LYS A 42 15.18 -7.96 -10.82
CA LYS A 42 15.36 -6.95 -9.80
C LYS A 42 16.61 -6.16 -10.13
N GLN A 43 16.50 -4.84 -10.07
CA GLN A 43 17.64 -3.95 -10.24
C GLN A 43 17.67 -2.98 -9.08
N ARG A 44 18.83 -2.83 -8.46
CA ARG A 44 19.00 -1.88 -7.37
C ARG A 44 19.24 -0.50 -7.92
N VAL A 45 18.19 0.21 -8.21
CA VAL A 45 18.24 1.54 -8.81
C VAL A 45 18.60 2.60 -7.78
N HIS A 46 18.25 2.38 -6.51
CA HIS A 46 18.49 3.33 -5.43
C HIS A 46 17.90 4.70 -5.77
N LEU A 47 16.64 4.68 -6.22
CA LEU A 47 15.98 5.91 -6.65
C LEU A 47 15.93 6.93 -5.51
N ALA A 48 15.66 6.45 -4.30
CA ALA A 48 15.54 7.36 -3.15
C ALA A 48 16.84 8.07 -2.82
N ASP A 49 17.98 7.48 -3.18
CA ASP A 49 19.27 8.15 -2.94
C ASP A 49 19.38 9.46 -3.74
N GLY A 50 18.61 9.56 -4.81
CA GLY A 50 18.63 10.77 -5.64
C GLY A 50 17.58 11.80 -5.27
N LEU A 51 16.78 11.54 -4.24
CA LEU A 51 15.75 12.48 -3.82
C LEU A 51 16.35 13.42 -2.79
N GLY A 52 16.52 14.68 -3.19
CA GLY A 52 17.16 15.67 -2.33
C GLY A 52 16.22 16.20 -1.26
N PRO A 53 16.74 17.05 -0.36
CA PRO A 53 15.89 17.64 0.67
C PRO A 53 14.79 18.55 0.11
N ASP A 54 14.93 19.00 -1.12
CA ASP A 54 13.90 19.77 -1.80
C ASP A 54 12.87 18.88 -2.49
N ASN A 55 12.98 17.57 -2.31
CA ASN A 55 12.12 16.58 -2.96
C ASN A 55 12.23 16.56 -4.47
N MET A 56 13.40 16.96 -4.98
CA MET A 56 13.68 16.86 -6.41
C MET A 56 14.55 15.65 -6.67
N LEU A 57 14.17 14.88 -7.67
CA LEU A 57 14.92 13.69 -8.05
C LEU A 57 16.09 14.09 -8.94
N SER A 58 17.27 13.57 -8.63
CA SER A 58 18.49 13.94 -9.35
C SER A 58 18.53 13.34 -10.74
N GLU A 59 19.32 13.96 -11.62
CA GLU A 59 19.54 13.44 -12.97
C GLU A 59 20.16 12.06 -12.93
N GLU A 60 21.11 11.83 -12.01
CA GLU A 60 21.76 10.51 -11.90
C GLU A 60 20.77 9.44 -11.54
N ALA A 61 19.89 9.71 -10.58
CA ALA A 61 18.88 8.72 -10.20
C ALA A 61 17.90 8.46 -11.33
N MET A 62 17.48 9.50 -12.03
CA MET A 62 16.59 9.33 -13.16
C MET A 62 17.24 8.45 -14.23
N THR A 63 18.52 8.69 -14.51
CA THR A 63 19.24 7.91 -15.51
C THR A 63 19.30 6.44 -15.11
N ARG A 64 19.58 6.16 -13.83
CA ARG A 64 19.59 4.78 -13.36
C ARG A 64 18.23 4.11 -13.55
N GLY A 65 17.18 4.86 -13.23
CA GLY A 65 15.83 4.33 -13.38
C GLY A 65 15.46 4.09 -14.83
N LEU A 66 15.81 5.02 -15.70
CA LEU A 66 15.50 4.87 -17.13
C LEU A 66 16.27 3.71 -17.74
N ASN A 67 17.53 3.52 -17.34
CA ASN A 67 18.31 2.38 -17.82
C ASN A 67 17.67 1.08 -17.41
N CYS A 68 17.18 1.01 -16.17
CA CYS A 68 16.48 -0.19 -15.71
C CYS A 68 15.20 -0.42 -16.50
N LEU A 69 14.42 0.64 -16.73
CA LEU A 69 13.19 0.51 -17.49
C LEU A 69 13.46 0.03 -18.91
N SER A 70 14.58 0.46 -19.48
CA SER A 70 14.96 0.00 -20.81
C SER A 70 15.22 -1.52 -20.82
N LEU A 71 15.88 -2.02 -19.79
CA LEU A 71 16.10 -3.47 -19.65
C LEU A 71 14.77 -4.20 -19.47
N PHE A 72 13.88 -3.63 -18.65
CA PHE A 72 12.57 -4.24 -18.45
C PHE A 72 11.76 -4.26 -19.75
N ALA A 73 11.87 -3.18 -20.54
CA ALA A 73 11.15 -3.11 -21.81
C ALA A 73 11.56 -4.23 -22.75
N GLU A 74 12.85 -4.56 -22.76
CA GLU A 74 13.33 -5.69 -23.59
C GLU A 74 12.65 -6.98 -23.18
N ARG A 75 12.52 -7.20 -21.88
CA ARG A 75 11.93 -8.44 -21.37
C ARG A 75 10.42 -8.49 -21.65
N LEU A 76 9.80 -7.32 -21.81
CA LEU A 76 8.34 -7.23 -21.98
C LEU A 76 7.90 -7.17 -23.43
N GLN A 77 8.82 -7.32 -24.37
CA GLN A 77 8.45 -7.32 -25.79
C GLN A 77 7.40 -8.37 -26.04
N GLY A 78 6.36 -7.97 -26.76
CA GLY A 78 5.25 -8.85 -27.09
C GLY A 78 4.11 -8.87 -26.08
N PHE A 79 4.30 -8.28 -24.91
CA PHE A 79 3.22 -8.19 -23.94
C PHE A 79 2.23 -7.10 -24.37
N SER A 80 0.94 -7.43 -24.30
CA SER A 80 -0.08 -6.43 -24.59
C SER A 80 -0.16 -5.40 -23.47
N PRO A 81 -0.62 -4.18 -23.77
CA PRO A 81 -0.73 -3.18 -22.70
C PRO A 81 -1.60 -3.60 -21.53
N ALA A 82 -2.67 -4.35 -21.79
CA ALA A 82 -3.56 -4.79 -20.72
C ALA A 82 -2.93 -5.81 -19.79
N SER A 83 -1.81 -6.42 -20.20
CA SER A 83 -1.17 -7.46 -19.40
C SER A 83 0.07 -6.96 -18.66
N VAL A 84 0.34 -5.66 -18.70
CA VAL A 84 1.48 -5.08 -17.97
C VAL A 84 0.97 -3.95 -17.07
N CYS A 85 1.39 -3.96 -15.82
CA CYS A 85 1.06 -2.89 -14.89
C CYS A 85 2.34 -2.43 -14.21
N ILE A 86 2.66 -1.15 -14.36
CA ILE A 86 3.85 -0.55 -13.73
C ILE A 86 3.38 0.44 -12.70
N VAL A 87 3.77 0.22 -11.44
CA VAL A 87 3.39 1.13 -10.36
C VAL A 87 4.63 1.79 -9.79
N GLY A 88 4.53 3.08 -9.52
CA GLY A 88 5.55 3.80 -8.79
C GLY A 88 5.05 4.06 -7.38
N THR A 89 5.92 3.92 -6.41
CA THR A 89 5.51 4.04 -5.03
C THR A 89 6.17 5.24 -4.36
N HIS A 90 6.70 5.08 -3.16
CA HIS A 90 6.99 6.22 -2.28
C HIS A 90 7.86 7.30 -2.91
N THR A 91 9.01 6.93 -3.48
CA THR A 91 9.93 7.97 -3.97
C THR A 91 9.30 8.78 -5.10
N LEU A 92 8.62 8.10 -6.03
CA LEU A 92 7.96 8.83 -7.11
C LEU A 92 6.77 9.64 -6.61
N ARG A 93 6.09 9.16 -5.57
CA ARG A 93 5.02 9.96 -4.93
C ARG A 93 5.57 11.26 -4.35
N GLN A 94 6.77 11.20 -3.77
CA GLN A 94 7.34 12.37 -3.10
C GLN A 94 8.03 13.34 -4.07
N ALA A 95 8.52 12.84 -5.19
CA ALA A 95 9.33 13.65 -6.10
C ALA A 95 8.48 14.73 -6.75
N LEU A 96 8.88 15.98 -6.55
CA LEU A 96 8.16 17.10 -7.17
C LEU A 96 8.32 17.10 -8.68
N ASN A 97 9.43 16.55 -9.18
CA ASN A 97 9.67 16.47 -10.61
C ASN A 97 9.43 15.07 -11.17
N ALA A 98 8.53 14.31 -10.53
CA ALA A 98 8.23 12.96 -11.02
C ALA A 98 7.70 12.97 -12.45
N THR A 99 6.97 14.03 -12.86
CA THR A 99 6.45 14.11 -14.21
C THR A 99 7.57 14.13 -15.25
N ASP A 100 8.70 14.75 -14.93
CA ASP A 100 9.85 14.73 -15.81
C ASP A 100 10.34 13.30 -16.05
N PHE A 101 10.46 12.54 -14.97
CA PHE A 101 10.85 11.14 -15.06
C PHE A 101 9.83 10.34 -15.90
N LEU A 102 8.55 10.57 -15.65
CA LEU A 102 7.51 9.85 -16.38
C LEU A 102 7.54 10.15 -17.88
N LYS A 103 7.77 11.40 -18.23
CA LYS A 103 7.86 11.77 -19.65
C LYS A 103 9.03 11.08 -20.34
N ARG A 104 10.17 11.05 -19.66
CA ARG A 104 11.34 10.36 -20.22
C ARG A 104 11.10 8.85 -20.30
N ALA A 105 10.40 8.31 -19.32
CA ALA A 105 10.12 6.89 -19.30
C ALA A 105 9.26 6.45 -20.48
N GLU A 106 8.36 7.32 -20.94
CA GLU A 106 7.55 7.02 -22.11
C GLU A 106 8.38 6.67 -23.34
N LYS A 107 9.58 7.19 -23.41
CA LYS A 107 10.45 6.96 -24.56
C LYS A 107 11.20 5.64 -24.47
N VAL A 108 11.24 5.00 -23.29
CA VAL A 108 12.01 3.76 -23.13
C VAL A 108 11.14 2.57 -22.84
N ILE A 109 9.93 2.75 -22.33
CA ILE A 109 9.04 1.62 -22.04
C ILE A 109 7.62 1.98 -22.49
N PRO A 110 6.99 1.12 -23.31
CA PRO A 110 5.71 1.49 -23.92
C PRO A 110 4.49 1.15 -23.06
N TYR A 111 4.61 1.25 -21.77
CA TYR A 111 3.52 1.01 -20.85
C TYR A 111 3.46 2.18 -19.86
N PRO A 112 2.28 2.66 -19.52
CA PRO A 112 2.20 3.80 -18.60
C PRO A 112 2.64 3.42 -17.20
N ILE A 113 3.21 4.39 -16.49
CA ILE A 113 3.57 4.22 -15.10
C ILE A 113 2.51 4.93 -14.27
N GLU A 114 1.93 4.19 -13.35
CA GLU A 114 0.92 4.73 -12.46
C GLU A 114 1.55 4.94 -11.07
N ILE A 115 1.56 6.18 -10.61
CA ILE A 115 2.05 6.45 -9.25
C ILE A 115 0.87 6.24 -8.31
N ILE A 116 0.97 5.24 -7.44
CA ILE A 116 -0.16 4.88 -6.59
C ILE A 116 -0.02 5.53 -5.22
N SER A 117 -1.15 5.81 -4.59
CA SER A 117 -1.15 6.35 -3.23
C SER A 117 -0.67 5.31 -2.24
N GLY A 118 -0.28 5.77 -1.05
CA GLY A 118 0.13 4.84 0.00
C GLY A 118 -0.98 3.89 0.40
N ASN A 119 -2.21 4.38 0.44
CA ASN A 119 -3.34 3.51 0.80
C ASN A 119 -3.62 2.48 -0.29
N GLU A 120 -3.50 2.86 -1.56
CA GLU A 120 -3.66 1.89 -2.63
C GLU A 120 -2.53 0.87 -2.60
N GLU A 121 -1.31 1.31 -2.33
CA GLU A 121 -0.19 0.40 -2.17
C GLU A 121 -0.49 -0.61 -1.05
N ALA A 122 -0.97 -0.12 0.09
CA ALA A 122 -1.31 -1.00 1.22
C ALA A 122 -2.39 -2.01 0.85
N ARG A 123 -3.42 -1.55 0.14
CA ARG A 123 -4.50 -2.45 -0.29
C ARG A 123 -3.95 -3.56 -1.19
N LEU A 124 -3.11 -3.20 -2.14
CA LEU A 124 -2.54 -4.18 -3.07
C LEU A 124 -1.63 -5.16 -2.34
N ILE A 125 -0.84 -4.68 -1.38
CA ILE A 125 -0.01 -5.55 -0.57
C ILE A 125 -0.88 -6.57 0.15
N PHE A 126 -1.95 -6.12 0.78
CA PHE A 126 -2.86 -7.02 1.47
C PHE A 126 -3.42 -8.07 0.52
N MET A 127 -3.84 -7.65 -0.68
CA MET A 127 -4.36 -8.59 -1.66
C MET A 127 -3.31 -9.63 -2.06
N GLY A 128 -2.07 -9.19 -2.21
CA GLY A 128 -0.99 -10.12 -2.52
C GLY A 128 -0.75 -11.15 -1.42
N VAL A 129 -0.81 -10.71 -0.18
CA VAL A 129 -0.69 -11.63 0.96
C VAL A 129 -1.89 -12.60 0.99
N GLU A 130 -3.08 -12.05 0.85
CA GLU A 130 -4.29 -12.87 0.94
C GLU A 130 -4.34 -13.95 -0.14
N HIS A 131 -3.92 -13.61 -1.37
CA HIS A 131 -3.93 -14.57 -2.48
C HIS A 131 -2.84 -15.61 -2.38
N THR A 132 -1.74 -15.32 -1.70
CA THR A 132 -0.57 -16.21 -1.77
C THR A 132 -0.30 -17.00 -0.49
N GLN A 133 -0.84 -16.56 0.66
CA GLN A 133 -0.51 -17.22 1.92
C GLN A 133 -1.66 -18.08 2.38
N PRO A 134 -1.36 -19.26 2.96
CA PRO A 134 -2.42 -20.18 3.34
C PRO A 134 -3.15 -19.83 4.63
N GLU A 135 -2.58 -18.97 5.44
CA GLU A 135 -3.18 -18.62 6.73
C GLU A 135 -4.58 -18.04 6.53
N LYS A 136 -5.49 -18.37 7.43
CA LYS A 136 -6.88 -17.92 7.36
C LYS A 136 -7.18 -16.95 8.49
N GLY A 137 -8.29 -16.27 8.35
CA GLY A 137 -8.78 -15.34 9.36
C GLY A 137 -8.32 -13.93 9.14
N ARG A 138 -8.58 -13.09 10.12
CA ARG A 138 -8.21 -11.69 10.04
C ARG A 138 -6.71 -11.54 10.13
N LYS A 139 -6.14 -10.77 9.21
CA LYS A 139 -4.70 -10.59 9.13
C LYS A 139 -4.30 -9.15 9.37
N LEU A 140 -3.23 -8.98 10.13
CA LEU A 140 -2.45 -7.76 10.12
C LEU A 140 -1.33 -7.96 9.11
N VAL A 141 -1.18 -7.04 8.18
CA VAL A 141 -0.10 -7.12 7.18
C VAL A 141 0.76 -5.88 7.30
N ILE A 142 2.07 -6.08 7.37
CA ILE A 142 3.04 -5.00 7.50
C ILE A 142 4.06 -5.13 6.38
N ASP A 143 4.33 -4.01 5.71
CA ASP A 143 5.33 -3.96 4.67
C ASP A 143 6.23 -2.77 4.91
N ILE A 144 7.51 -3.02 5.19
CA ILE A 144 8.48 -1.96 5.44
C ILE A 144 9.28 -1.77 4.16
N GLY A 145 9.03 -0.65 3.49
CA GLY A 145 9.74 -0.33 2.27
C GLY A 145 10.89 0.63 2.52
N GLY A 146 11.42 1.16 1.43
CA GLY A 146 12.55 2.09 1.54
C GLY A 146 12.18 3.44 2.11
N GLY A 147 10.99 3.94 1.79
CA GLY A 147 10.56 5.27 2.23
C GLY A 147 9.25 5.30 2.98
N SER A 148 8.48 4.22 2.94
CA SER A 148 7.20 4.16 3.63
C SER A 148 6.97 2.78 4.19
N THR A 149 6.05 2.71 5.15
CA THR A 149 5.61 1.46 5.76
C THR A 149 4.10 1.41 5.63
N GLU A 150 3.59 0.32 5.11
CA GLU A 150 2.17 0.11 4.94
C GLU A 150 1.68 -0.89 5.96
N LEU A 151 0.47 -0.64 6.49
CA LEU A 151 -0.13 -1.48 7.51
C LEU A 151 -1.59 -1.68 7.15
N VAL A 152 -2.03 -2.93 7.18
CA VAL A 152 -3.41 -3.25 6.80
C VAL A 152 -3.94 -4.28 7.78
N ILE A 153 -5.19 -4.11 8.19
CA ILE A 153 -5.94 -5.22 8.77
C ILE A 153 -7.03 -5.55 7.78
N GLY A 154 -7.17 -6.83 7.45
CA GLY A 154 -8.20 -7.25 6.53
C GLY A 154 -8.57 -8.70 6.76
N GLU A 155 -9.64 -9.12 6.11
CA GLU A 155 -10.16 -10.47 6.27
C GLU A 155 -10.93 -10.86 5.01
N ASN A 156 -10.70 -12.07 4.53
CA ASN A 156 -11.39 -12.60 3.36
C ASN A 156 -11.35 -11.62 2.18
N PHE A 157 -10.14 -11.15 1.86
CA PHE A 157 -9.90 -10.23 0.73
C PHE A 157 -10.52 -8.86 0.91
N GLU A 158 -11.02 -8.54 2.11
CA GLU A 158 -11.60 -7.22 2.38
C GLU A 158 -10.70 -6.46 3.32
N PRO A 159 -10.08 -5.36 2.87
CA PRO A 159 -9.34 -4.51 3.80
C PRO A 159 -10.31 -3.84 4.78
N ILE A 160 -9.92 -3.78 6.04
CA ILE A 160 -10.72 -3.15 7.09
C ILE A 160 -10.06 -1.84 7.51
N LEU A 161 -8.77 -1.89 7.81
CA LEU A 161 -7.99 -0.69 8.12
C LEU A 161 -6.79 -0.66 7.19
N VAL A 162 -6.54 0.47 6.56
CA VAL A 162 -5.48 0.64 5.58
C VAL A 162 -4.72 1.90 5.93
N GLU A 163 -3.40 1.78 6.13
CA GLU A 163 -2.59 2.93 6.51
C GLU A 163 -1.23 2.88 5.81
N SER A 164 -0.69 4.05 5.55
CA SER A 164 0.64 4.21 5.03
C SER A 164 1.32 5.31 5.82
N ARG A 165 2.55 5.07 6.26
CA ARG A 165 3.31 6.06 7.01
C ARG A 165 4.65 6.30 6.35
N ARG A 166 5.09 7.56 6.39
CA ARG A 166 6.40 7.94 5.84
C ARG A 166 7.50 7.52 6.79
N MET A 167 7.88 6.28 6.70
CA MET A 167 9.05 5.76 7.39
C MET A 167 9.50 4.52 6.64
N GLY A 168 10.76 4.47 6.30
CA GLY A 168 11.27 3.35 5.56
C GLY A 168 12.73 3.14 5.84
N CYS A 169 13.27 2.00 5.37
CA CYS A 169 14.63 1.64 5.72
C CYS A 169 15.67 2.58 5.11
N VAL A 170 15.40 3.12 3.93
CA VAL A 170 16.33 4.07 3.31
C VAL A 170 16.23 5.43 4.00
N SER A 171 15.01 5.92 4.19
CA SER A 171 14.86 7.23 4.83
C SER A 171 15.35 7.22 6.26
N PHE A 172 15.13 6.14 7.00
CA PHE A 172 15.61 6.05 8.37
C PHE A 172 17.12 5.88 8.46
N ALA A 173 17.74 5.25 7.43
CA ALA A 173 19.19 5.21 7.40
C ALA A 173 19.75 6.63 7.35
N GLN A 174 19.16 7.48 6.53
CA GLN A 174 19.62 8.86 6.39
C GLN A 174 19.33 9.69 7.63
N LEU A 175 18.13 9.53 8.19
CA LEU A 175 17.71 10.36 9.33
C LEU A 175 18.35 9.97 10.65
N TYR A 176 18.50 8.68 10.90
CA TYR A 176 18.87 8.21 12.24
C TYR A 176 20.20 7.51 12.32
N PHE A 177 20.81 7.20 11.19
CA PHE A 177 22.11 6.52 11.18
C PHE A 177 23.08 7.28 10.29
N PRO A 178 23.29 8.56 10.57
CA PRO A 178 24.19 9.34 9.70
C PRO A 178 25.57 8.71 9.65
N GLY A 179 26.13 8.67 8.43
CA GLY A 179 27.41 8.01 8.22
C GLY A 179 27.38 6.51 8.39
N GLY A 180 26.20 5.93 8.52
CA GLY A 180 26.06 4.49 8.72
C GLY A 180 26.46 4.02 10.10
N VAL A 181 26.49 4.91 11.08
CA VAL A 181 26.96 4.59 12.43
C VAL A 181 25.87 3.82 13.19
N ILE A 182 26.25 2.65 13.70
CA ILE A 182 25.38 1.81 14.52
C ILE A 182 25.76 1.99 15.97
N ASN A 183 24.82 2.46 16.77
CA ASN A 183 24.99 2.47 18.21
C ASN A 183 23.63 2.46 18.87
N LYS A 184 23.63 2.27 20.17
CA LYS A 184 22.39 2.15 20.91
C LYS A 184 21.53 3.40 20.80
N GLU A 185 22.16 4.57 20.83
CA GLU A 185 21.42 5.84 20.79
C GLU A 185 20.73 6.03 19.43
N ASN A 186 21.44 5.78 18.35
CA ASN A 186 20.86 5.91 17.02
C ASN A 186 19.71 4.92 16.84
N PHE A 187 19.91 3.68 17.28
CA PHE A 187 18.90 2.66 17.16
C PHE A 187 17.64 3.02 17.95
N GLN A 188 17.81 3.45 19.19
CA GLN A 188 16.67 3.80 20.04
C GLN A 188 15.91 4.99 19.48
N ARG A 189 16.61 6.00 18.96
CA ARG A 189 15.93 7.13 18.35
C ARG A 189 15.09 6.70 17.16
N ALA A 190 15.64 5.83 16.32
CA ALA A 190 14.89 5.33 15.16
C ALA A 190 13.67 4.51 15.60
N ARG A 191 13.87 3.63 16.57
CA ARG A 191 12.80 2.79 17.09
C ARG A 191 11.66 3.63 17.66
N MET A 192 12.01 4.63 18.47
CA MET A 192 11.01 5.50 19.06
C MET A 192 10.30 6.34 18.02
N ALA A 193 11.05 6.82 17.02
CA ALA A 193 10.44 7.60 15.95
C ALA A 193 9.41 6.76 15.18
N ALA A 194 9.72 5.50 14.93
CA ALA A 194 8.78 4.63 14.25
C ALA A 194 7.51 4.42 15.07
N ALA A 195 7.68 4.16 16.36
CA ALA A 195 6.52 3.97 17.24
C ALA A 195 5.66 5.24 17.28
N GLN A 196 6.30 6.41 17.30
CA GLN A 196 5.56 7.67 17.34
C GLN A 196 4.75 7.89 16.07
N LYS A 197 5.27 7.48 14.94
CA LYS A 197 4.52 7.64 13.68
C LYS A 197 3.25 6.79 13.65
N LEU A 198 3.16 5.79 14.51
CA LEU A 198 1.99 4.92 14.58
C LEU A 198 1.04 5.29 15.72
N GLU A 199 1.37 6.31 16.49
CA GLU A 199 0.63 6.66 17.70
C GLU A 199 -0.86 6.88 17.44
N THR A 200 -1.17 7.56 16.34
CA THR A 200 -2.56 7.91 16.06
C THR A 200 -3.41 6.72 15.61
N LEU A 201 -2.77 5.63 15.20
CA LEU A 201 -3.53 4.47 14.71
C LEU A 201 -3.47 3.27 15.64
N THR A 202 -2.62 3.31 16.65
CA THR A 202 -2.42 2.16 17.54
C THR A 202 -3.73 1.65 18.11
N TRP A 203 -4.55 2.56 18.62
CA TRP A 203 -5.79 2.21 19.29
C TRP A 203 -6.74 1.48 18.33
N GLN A 204 -6.92 2.03 17.13
CA GLN A 204 -7.81 1.41 16.14
C GLN A 204 -7.33 0.01 15.76
N PHE A 205 -6.04 -0.12 15.54
CA PHE A 205 -5.49 -1.41 15.13
C PHE A 205 -5.61 -2.44 16.24
N ARG A 206 -5.35 -2.04 17.47
CA ARG A 206 -5.46 -3.00 18.58
C ARG A 206 -6.90 -3.43 18.83
N ILE A 207 -7.84 -2.51 18.72
CA ILE A 207 -9.25 -2.84 18.92
C ILE A 207 -9.74 -3.77 17.83
N GLN A 208 -9.39 -3.46 16.58
CA GLN A 208 -9.78 -4.31 15.46
C GLN A 208 -9.20 -5.72 15.64
N GLY A 209 -7.95 -5.78 16.04
CA GLY A 209 -7.29 -7.04 16.31
C GLY A 209 -7.06 -7.87 15.04
N TRP A 210 -6.39 -8.99 15.22
CA TRP A 210 -6.08 -9.89 14.12
C TRP A 210 -5.83 -11.29 14.68
N ASN A 211 -6.01 -12.29 13.80
CA ASN A 211 -5.70 -13.68 14.16
C ASN A 211 -4.26 -14.04 13.83
N VAL A 212 -3.73 -13.46 12.76
CA VAL A 212 -2.37 -13.74 12.34
C VAL A 212 -1.75 -12.44 11.80
N ALA A 213 -0.46 -12.25 12.07
CA ALA A 213 0.26 -11.10 11.54
C ALA A 213 1.30 -11.59 10.55
N MET A 214 1.34 -10.94 9.38
CA MET A 214 2.24 -11.29 8.30
C MET A 214 3.02 -10.06 7.89
N GLY A 215 4.26 -10.27 7.52
CA GLY A 215 5.11 -9.19 7.06
C GLY A 215 5.72 -9.51 5.72
N ALA A 216 6.00 -8.47 4.95
CA ALA A 216 6.51 -8.63 3.60
C ALA A 216 7.66 -7.68 3.36
N SER A 217 8.36 -7.93 2.27
CA SER A 217 9.43 -7.12 1.74
C SER A 217 10.76 -7.33 2.45
N GLY A 218 11.74 -6.56 2.01
CA GLY A 218 13.13 -6.90 2.26
C GLY A 218 13.56 -6.91 3.71
N THR A 219 13.10 -5.97 4.50
CA THR A 219 13.48 -5.93 5.91
C THR A 219 12.98 -7.16 6.66
N ILE A 220 11.72 -7.49 6.43
CA ILE A 220 11.12 -8.62 7.15
C ILE A 220 11.70 -9.94 6.66
N LYS A 221 11.92 -10.04 5.35
CA LYS A 221 12.56 -11.24 4.82
C LYS A 221 13.98 -11.39 5.40
N ALA A 222 14.74 -10.30 5.47
CA ALA A 222 16.08 -10.36 6.02
C ALA A 222 16.07 -10.76 7.49
N ALA A 223 15.16 -10.19 8.28
CA ALA A 223 15.04 -10.56 9.69
C ALA A 223 14.72 -12.05 9.84
N HIS A 224 13.79 -12.52 9.02
CA HIS A 224 13.40 -13.93 9.00
C HIS A 224 14.63 -14.82 8.70
N GLU A 225 15.40 -14.46 7.68
CA GLU A 225 16.54 -15.29 7.28
C GLU A 225 17.66 -15.26 8.30
N VAL A 226 17.92 -14.09 8.89
CA VAL A 226 18.94 -14.02 9.93
C VAL A 226 18.52 -14.85 11.15
N LEU A 227 17.24 -14.77 11.52
CA LEU A 227 16.75 -15.59 12.65
C LEU A 227 16.91 -17.07 12.37
N MET A 228 16.63 -17.51 11.15
CA MET A 228 16.81 -18.92 10.81
C MET A 228 18.28 -19.33 10.96
N GLU A 229 19.20 -18.46 10.53
CA GLU A 229 20.62 -18.74 10.68
C GLU A 229 21.06 -18.72 12.14
N MET A 230 20.32 -18.00 12.99
CA MET A 230 20.60 -18.00 14.42
C MET A 230 20.00 -19.18 15.16
N GLY A 231 19.34 -20.07 14.43
CA GLY A 231 18.77 -21.28 15.02
C GLY A 231 17.29 -21.28 15.26
N GLU A 232 16.60 -20.17 14.90
CA GLU A 232 15.14 -20.12 15.01
C GLU A 232 14.54 -20.68 13.74
N LYS A 233 14.37 -21.99 13.71
CA LYS A 233 14.12 -22.73 12.48
C LYS A 233 12.83 -22.35 11.77
N ASP A 234 11.81 -21.90 12.50
CA ASP A 234 10.56 -21.50 11.87
C ASP A 234 10.61 -20.07 11.33
N GLY A 235 11.64 -19.29 11.73
CA GLY A 235 11.81 -17.93 11.24
C GLY A 235 10.75 -16.95 11.70
N ILE A 236 9.86 -17.37 12.60
CA ILE A 236 8.80 -16.49 13.09
C ILE A 236 9.43 -15.37 13.92
N ILE A 237 8.99 -14.14 13.68
CA ILE A 237 9.55 -12.99 14.40
C ILE A 237 8.68 -12.72 15.62
N THR A 238 9.31 -12.76 16.79
CA THR A 238 8.65 -12.49 18.06
C THR A 238 9.39 -11.34 18.76
N PRO A 239 8.78 -10.71 19.76
CA PRO A 239 9.49 -9.67 20.50
C PRO A 239 10.82 -10.13 21.07
N GLU A 240 10.85 -11.34 21.60
CA GLU A 240 12.08 -11.88 22.18
C GLU A 240 13.15 -12.08 21.12
N ARG A 241 12.77 -12.61 19.97
CA ARG A 241 13.72 -12.81 18.88
C ARG A 241 14.18 -11.49 18.28
N LEU A 242 13.28 -10.49 18.23
CA LEU A 242 13.70 -9.16 17.78
C LEU A 242 14.78 -8.59 18.70
N GLU A 243 14.64 -8.78 20.01
CA GLU A 243 15.67 -8.28 20.92
C GLU A 243 16.99 -9.00 20.70
N LYS A 244 16.96 -10.29 20.35
CA LYS A 244 18.19 -10.99 19.99
C LYS A 244 18.83 -10.38 18.74
N LEU A 245 18.02 -10.03 17.74
CA LEU A 245 18.54 -9.38 16.53
C LEU A 245 19.15 -8.02 16.87
N VAL A 246 18.46 -7.25 17.71
CA VAL A 246 18.96 -5.93 18.13
C VAL A 246 20.33 -6.09 18.79
N LYS A 247 20.42 -7.05 19.70
CA LYS A 247 21.68 -7.30 20.40
C LYS A 247 22.79 -7.63 19.40
N GLU A 248 22.48 -8.45 18.41
CA GLU A 248 23.49 -8.82 17.42
C GLU A 248 23.92 -7.65 16.56
N VAL A 249 22.97 -6.83 16.06
CA VAL A 249 23.38 -5.72 15.21
C VAL A 249 24.17 -4.67 16.00
N LEU A 250 23.86 -4.48 17.29
CA LEU A 250 24.56 -3.49 18.11
C LEU A 250 25.99 -3.90 18.44
N ARG A 251 26.39 -5.12 18.12
CA ARG A 251 27.79 -5.53 18.24
C ARG A 251 28.65 -4.92 17.14
N HIS A 252 28.05 -4.35 16.13
CA HIS A 252 28.78 -3.78 14.99
C HIS A 252 28.71 -2.25 15.08
N ARG A 253 29.73 -1.59 14.53
CA ARG A 253 29.85 -0.14 14.68
C ARG A 253 29.26 0.65 13.54
N ASN A 254 29.19 0.05 12.37
CA ASN A 254 28.67 0.76 11.22
C ASN A 254 28.17 -0.24 10.18
N PHE A 255 27.45 0.30 9.17
CA PHE A 255 26.88 -0.56 8.14
C PHE A 255 27.94 -1.33 7.37
N ALA A 256 29.08 -0.69 7.12
CA ALA A 256 30.12 -1.32 6.31
C ALA A 256 30.67 -2.57 6.98
N SER A 257 30.79 -2.55 8.31
CA SER A 257 31.34 -3.68 9.07
C SER A 257 30.28 -4.69 9.48
N LEU A 258 29.02 -4.40 9.21
CA LEU A 258 27.94 -5.31 9.59
C LEU A 258 28.09 -6.63 8.87
N SER A 259 28.05 -7.71 9.61
CA SER A 259 28.16 -9.05 9.06
C SER A 259 27.34 -10.00 9.92
N LEU A 260 26.28 -10.52 9.36
CA LEU A 260 25.41 -11.47 10.04
C LEU A 260 25.13 -12.63 9.11
N PRO A 261 25.23 -13.87 9.58
CA PRO A 261 24.79 -14.98 8.75
C PRO A 261 23.34 -14.79 8.32
N GLY A 262 23.10 -15.00 7.06
CA GLY A 262 21.76 -14.82 6.50
C GLY A 262 21.48 -13.44 5.95
N LEU A 263 22.34 -12.47 6.22
CA LEU A 263 22.16 -11.11 5.72
C LEU A 263 22.95 -10.90 4.45
N SER A 264 22.27 -10.56 3.36
CA SER A 264 22.94 -10.33 2.10
C SER A 264 23.73 -9.02 2.10
N GLU A 265 24.73 -8.93 1.23
CA GLU A 265 25.52 -7.70 1.10
C GLU A 265 24.65 -6.50 0.77
N GLU A 266 23.66 -6.71 -0.09
CA GLU A 266 22.84 -5.60 -0.54
C GLU A 266 21.95 -5.03 0.56
N ARG A 267 21.70 -5.81 1.63
CA ARG A 267 20.85 -5.34 2.71
C ARG A 267 21.62 -4.62 3.83
N LYS A 268 22.96 -4.61 3.77
CA LYS A 268 23.77 -4.05 4.86
C LYS A 268 23.46 -2.58 5.17
N THR A 269 23.14 -1.80 4.14
CA THR A 269 22.94 -0.37 4.35
C THR A 269 21.52 -0.03 4.83
N VAL A 270 20.62 -1.00 4.81
CA VAL A 270 19.22 -0.74 5.14
C VAL A 270 18.67 -1.66 6.22
N PHE A 271 19.40 -2.71 6.60
CA PHE A 271 18.83 -3.69 7.53
C PHE A 271 18.62 -3.11 8.92
N VAL A 272 19.64 -2.42 9.45
CA VAL A 272 19.53 -1.91 10.82
C VAL A 272 18.42 -0.84 10.93
N PRO A 273 18.35 0.12 10.01
CA PRO A 273 17.22 1.05 10.07
C PRO A 273 15.87 0.36 9.93
N GLY A 274 15.78 -0.64 9.04
CA GLY A 274 14.54 -1.40 8.87
C GLY A 274 14.18 -2.16 10.14
N LEU A 275 15.18 -2.75 10.77
CA LEU A 275 14.96 -3.46 12.03
C LEU A 275 14.45 -2.52 13.12
N ALA A 276 14.97 -1.30 13.17
CA ALA A 276 14.48 -0.32 14.14
C ALA A 276 13.01 0.00 13.90
N ILE A 277 12.63 0.17 12.63
CA ILE A 277 11.22 0.39 12.28
C ILE A 277 10.37 -0.81 12.73
N LEU A 278 10.83 -2.00 12.43
CA LEU A 278 10.10 -3.21 12.80
C LEU A 278 9.90 -3.29 14.31
N CYS A 279 10.94 -2.97 15.07
CA CYS A 279 10.82 -2.94 16.53
C CYS A 279 9.79 -1.91 16.98
N GLY A 280 9.81 -0.72 16.38
CA GLY A 280 8.83 0.31 16.71
C GLY A 280 7.41 -0.11 16.40
N VAL A 281 7.21 -0.83 15.28
CA VAL A 281 5.90 -1.35 14.93
C VAL A 281 5.45 -2.39 15.96
N PHE A 282 6.34 -3.29 16.34
CA PHE A 282 6.02 -4.27 17.39
C PHE A 282 5.65 -3.58 18.70
N ASP A 283 6.42 -2.55 19.07
CA ASP A 283 6.13 -1.79 20.29
C ASP A 283 4.73 -1.17 20.23
N ALA A 284 4.44 -0.48 19.13
CA ALA A 284 3.19 0.26 19.01
C ALA A 284 1.98 -0.64 18.96
N LEU A 285 2.07 -1.72 18.19
CA LEU A 285 0.91 -2.58 17.94
C LEU A 285 0.84 -3.79 18.85
N ALA A 286 1.86 -4.00 19.68
CA ALA A 286 1.93 -5.15 20.60
C ALA A 286 1.82 -6.48 19.84
N ILE A 287 2.59 -6.57 18.76
CA ILE A 287 2.59 -7.80 17.95
C ILE A 287 3.32 -8.89 18.73
N ARG A 288 2.75 -10.08 18.72
CA ARG A 288 3.32 -11.23 19.39
C ARG A 288 4.10 -12.15 18.45
N GLU A 289 3.62 -12.29 17.23
CA GLU A 289 4.26 -13.14 16.23
C GLU A 289 4.03 -12.51 14.87
N LEU A 290 5.08 -12.49 14.07
CA LEU A 290 4.98 -12.01 12.69
C LEU A 290 5.57 -13.08 11.78
N ARG A 291 4.80 -13.51 10.81
CA ARG A 291 5.22 -14.54 9.85
C ARG A 291 5.54 -13.88 8.53
N LEU A 292 6.51 -14.45 7.82
CA LEU A 292 6.89 -13.92 6.52
C LEU A 292 5.84 -14.27 5.47
N SER A 293 5.48 -13.30 4.65
CA SER A 293 4.70 -13.52 3.45
C SER A 293 5.61 -13.42 2.24
N ASP A 294 5.55 -14.39 1.36
CA ASP A 294 6.29 -14.31 0.10
C ASP A 294 5.62 -13.40 -0.91
N GLY A 295 4.31 -13.25 -0.82
CA GLY A 295 3.58 -12.38 -1.73
C GLY A 295 3.32 -11.03 -1.10
N ALA A 296 3.30 -9.99 -1.92
CA ALA A 296 3.03 -8.64 -1.46
C ALA A 296 2.53 -7.80 -2.63
N LEU A 297 3.12 -6.61 -2.82
CA LEU A 297 2.61 -5.64 -3.79
C LEU A 297 2.50 -6.22 -5.21
N ARG A 298 3.57 -6.79 -5.70
CA ARG A 298 3.59 -7.26 -7.09
C ARG A 298 2.57 -8.38 -7.32
N GLU A 299 2.45 -9.27 -6.35
CA GLU A 299 1.45 -10.35 -6.45
C GLU A 299 0.04 -9.78 -6.38
N GLY A 300 -0.19 -8.76 -5.55
CA GLY A 300 -1.47 -8.07 -5.53
C GLY A 300 -1.82 -7.48 -6.89
N VAL A 301 -0.84 -6.83 -7.51
CA VAL A 301 -1.03 -6.25 -8.83
C VAL A 301 -1.34 -7.34 -9.86
N LEU A 302 -0.60 -8.45 -9.82
CA LEU A 302 -0.81 -9.54 -10.77
C LEU A 302 -2.21 -10.13 -10.64
N TYR A 303 -2.65 -10.38 -9.41
CA TYR A 303 -3.98 -10.96 -9.21
C TYR A 303 -5.09 -9.99 -9.60
N GLU A 304 -4.87 -8.69 -9.38
CA GLU A 304 -5.85 -7.69 -9.83
C GLU A 304 -5.96 -7.67 -11.35
N MET A 305 -4.83 -7.75 -12.05
CA MET A 305 -4.85 -7.79 -13.51
C MET A 305 -5.52 -9.07 -14.02
N GLU A 306 -5.21 -10.17 -13.42
CA GLU A 306 -5.78 -11.47 -13.83
C GLU A 306 -7.29 -11.46 -13.61
N GLY A 307 -7.75 -10.90 -12.52
CA GLY A 307 -9.19 -10.78 -12.25
C GLY A 307 -9.89 -9.92 -13.28
N ARG A 308 -9.27 -8.86 -13.72
CA ARG A 308 -9.86 -8.04 -14.79
C ARG A 308 -9.92 -8.79 -16.13
N UNK A 309 -8.91 -9.43 -16.38
CA UNK A 309 -8.85 -10.18 -17.59
C UNK A 309 -9.80 -11.35 -17.61
N UNK A 310 -9.98 -11.93 -16.67
CA UNK A 310 -10.81 -13.07 -16.51
C UNK A 310 -12.21 -12.67 -16.25
N UNK A 311 -12.17 -11.82 -15.72
CA UNK A 311 -13.45 -11.36 -15.28
C UNK A 311 -13.82 -10.14 -16.07
N UNK A 312 -13.36 -10.21 -16.95
CA UNK A 312 -13.58 -9.06 -17.74
C UNK A 312 -14.99 -8.73 -17.92
N UNK A 313 -15.64 -9.60 -17.99
CA UNK A 313 -17.06 -9.45 -18.09
C UNK A 313 -17.63 -9.22 -16.73
N UNK A 314 -17.14 -9.86 -16.04
CA UNK A 314 -17.59 -9.80 -14.70
C UNK A 314 -16.99 -8.60 -14.00
N UNK A 315 -15.97 -8.41 -14.35
CA UNK A 315 -15.29 -7.29 -13.82
C UNK A 315 -15.83 -6.00 -14.33
N UNK A 316 -16.11 -6.16 -15.29
CA UNK A 316 -16.76 -5.04 -15.90
C UNK A 316 -18.08 -4.79 -15.29
N UNK A 317 -18.51 -5.67 -15.03
CA UNK A 317 -19.76 -5.60 -14.34
C UNK A 317 -19.51 -5.18 -12.93
N UNK A 318 -18.64 -5.67 -12.55
CA UNK A 318 -18.25 -5.31 -11.26
C UNK A 318 -17.73 -3.90 -11.18
N UNK A 319 -17.20 -3.68 -12.02
CA UNK A 319 -16.72 -2.38 -12.17
C UNK A 319 -17.81 -1.43 -12.39
N UNK A 320 -18.50 -1.88 -13.00
CA UNK A 320 -19.70 -1.13 -13.27
C UNK A 320 -20.51 -1.01 -12.06
N UNK A 321 -20.50 -1.90 -11.55
CA UNK A 321 -21.19 -1.94 -10.32
C UNK A 321 -20.46 -1.07 -9.29
N UNK A 322 -19.44 -1.18 -9.43
CA UNK A 322 -18.64 -0.36 -8.59
C UNK A 322 -18.74 1.07 -8.97
N UNK A 323 -18.73 1.13 -9.94
CA UNK A 323 -18.92 2.42 -10.47
C UNK A 323 -20.29 2.89 -10.19
N UNK A 324 -21.00 2.13 -10.30
CA UNK A 324 -22.35 2.43 -10.00
C UNK A 324 -22.48 2.67 -8.56
N UNK A 325 -21.88 1.98 -8.06
CA UNK A 325 -21.89 2.13 -6.69
C UNK A 325 -21.20 3.42 -6.29
N UNK A 326 -20.46 3.59 -6.91
CA UNK A 326 -19.79 4.81 -6.72
C UNK A 326 -20.65 5.95 -7.10
N UNK A 327 -21.12 5.68 -7.95
CA UNK A 327 -22.05 6.66 -8.42
C UNK A 327 -23.22 6.76 -7.54
N UNK A 328 -23.50 5.82 -7.26
CA UNK A 328 -24.58 5.81 -6.34
C UNK A 328 -24.13 6.42 -5.04
N UNK A 329 -23.21 6.11 -4.82
CA UNK A 329 -22.68 6.69 -3.69
C UNK A 329 -22.52 8.16 -3.84
N UNK A 330 -22.20 8.35 -4.77
CA UNK A 330 -22.08 9.71 -5.06
C UNK A 330 -23.40 10.35 -5.09
N UNK A 331 -24.08 9.72 -5.58
CA UNK A 331 -25.41 10.20 -5.67
C UNK A 331 -26.02 10.23 -4.33
N UNK A 332 -25.76 9.43 -3.84
CA UNK A 332 -26.24 9.42 -2.54
C UNK A 332 -25.61 10.49 -1.70
N UNK A 333 -24.62 10.54 -1.91
CA UNK A 333 -23.96 11.59 -1.30
C UNK A 333 -24.53 12.90 -1.68
N UNK A 334 -24.68 12.87 -2.65
CA UNK A 334 -25.30 14.03 -3.17
C UNK A 334 -26.66 14.17 -2.66
N UNK A 335 -27.15 13.25 -2.67
CA UNK A 335 -28.47 13.28 -2.15
C UNK A 335 -28.42 13.56 -0.71
N UNK A 336 -27.63 13.08 -0.28
CA UNK A 336 -27.45 13.35 1.05
C UNK A 336 -27.10 14.80 1.31
N UNK A 337 -26.42 15.06 0.60
CA UNK A 337 -26.05 16.41 0.65
C UNK A 337 -27.21 17.25 0.42
N UNK A 338 -27.75 16.81 -0.36
CA UNK A 338 -28.93 17.52 -0.70
C UNK A 338 -29.92 17.44 0.40
N UNK A 339 -29.92 16.49 0.77
CA UNK A 339 -30.80 16.31 1.84
C UNK A 339 -30.31 17.09 3.03
N UNK A 340 -29.27 17.02 3.05
CA UNK A 340 -28.71 17.80 4.06
C UNK A 340 -28.92 19.25 3.87
N UNK A 341 -28.76 19.41 2.87
CA UNK A 341 -29.01 20.73 2.49
C UNK A 341 -30.41 21.07 2.70
N UNK A 342 -31.01 20.27 2.39
CA UNK A 342 -32.41 20.48 2.54
C UNK A 342 -32.74 20.50 3.98
N UNK A 343 -32.16 19.78 4.48
CA UNK A 343 -32.37 19.77 5.83
C UNK A 343 -31.86 21.01 6.49
N UNK A 344 -30.99 21.25 6.01
CA UNK A 344 -30.41 22.44 6.42
C UNK A 344 -31.27 23.59 6.12
N UNK A 345 -31.58 23.40 5.13
CA UNK A 345 -32.51 24.40 4.70
C UNK A 345 -33.74 24.34 5.47
N UNK A 346 -34.01 23.40 5.63
CA UNK A 346 -35.18 23.26 6.40
C UNK A 346 -34.89 23.69 7.79
N UNK A 347 -33.94 23.41 8.01
CA UNK A 347 -33.57 23.85 9.25
C UNK A 347 -33.40 25.35 9.35
N UNK A 348 -32.96 25.59 8.46
CA UNK A 348 -32.84 26.98 8.32
C UNK A 348 -34.13 27.62 8.26
N UNK A 349 -34.74 26.99 7.66
CA UNK A 349 -36.06 27.46 7.51
C UNK A 349 -36.81 27.36 8.78
N UNK A 350 -36.48 26.52 9.24
CA UNK A 350 -37.07 26.33 10.46
C UNK A 350 -36.52 27.28 11.46
N UNK A 351 -35.58 27.38 11.15
CA UNK A 351 -34.93 28.30 11.91
C UNK A 351 -35.41 29.69 11.69
N UNK A 352 -35.50 29.66 10.74
CA UNK A 352 -36.02 30.90 10.35
C UNK A 352 -37.40 31.08 10.79
N UNK A 353 -37.89 30.18 10.61
CA UNK A 353 -39.23 30.19 11.01
C UNK A 353 -39.35 30.24 12.46
N UNK A 354 -38.68 29.79 12.70
CA UNK A 354 -38.69 29.84 14.07
C UNK A 354 -37.70 30.79 14.54
N UNK A 355 -37.56 31.15 13.75
CA UNK A 355 -36.68 31.97 13.95
C UNK A 355 -36.63 32.47 14.98
N UNK A 356 -37.48 32.55 15.03
CA UNK A 356 -37.45 32.84 15.92
C UNK A 356 -37.30 31.96 16.88
N UNK A 357 -37.86 31.43 16.75
CA UNK A 357 -37.79 30.70 17.36
C UNK A 357 -37.11 29.95 17.19
N UNK A 358 -37.32 30.30 16.60
CA UNK A 358 -36.73 29.33 16.17
C UNK A 358 -35.28 29.51 15.86
N UNK A 359 -35.21 30.41 16.23
CA UNK A 359 -33.97 30.66 16.05
C UNK A 359 -33.16 29.63 16.53
N UNK A 360 -33.58 29.41 17.38
CA UNK A 360 -32.96 28.39 17.95
C UNK A 360 -33.16 27.12 17.23
N UNK A 361 -34.07 27.21 16.96
CA UNK A 361 -34.52 26.15 16.28
C UNK A 361 -33.84 26.01 14.99
N UNK A 362 -33.74 27.04 14.74
CA UNK A 362 -33.13 27.13 13.56
C UNK A 362 -31.74 26.67 13.65
N UNK A 363 -31.41 27.07 14.45
CA UNK A 363 -30.13 26.76 14.77
C UNK A 363 -29.99 25.29 14.94
N UNK A 364 -30.84 25.06 15.44
CA UNK A 364 -30.94 23.74 15.65
C UNK A 364 -31.19 22.98 14.40
N UNK A 365 -31.79 23.58 13.93
CA UNK A 365 -32.17 23.04 12.74
C UNK A 365 -31.05 23.00 11.82
N UNK A 366 -30.61 23.93 12.01
CA UNK A 366 -29.49 24.06 11.27
C UNK A 366 -28.48 23.09 11.68
N UNK A 367 -28.56 23.08 12.64
CA UNK A 367 -27.70 22.20 13.21
C UNK A 367 -28.08 20.84 12.86
N UNK A 368 -29.08 20.89 12.92
CA UNK A 368 -29.65 19.70 12.60
C UNK A 368 -29.54 19.40 11.19
N UNK A 369 -29.67 20.36 10.78
CA UNK A 369 -29.51 20.24 9.41
C UNK A 369 -28.13 19.94 9.08
N UNK A 370 -27.61 20.50 9.73
CA UNK A 370 -26.29 20.29 9.59
C UNK A 370 -25.90 18.93 10.01
N UNK A 371 -26.47 18.79 10.81
CA UNK A 371 -26.33 17.55 11.30
C UNK A 371 -26.99 16.58 10.42
N UNK A 372 -27.78 17.06 10.13
CA UNK A 372 -28.54 16.30 9.28
C UNK A 372 -27.85 16.16 8.02
N UNK A 373 -27.48 17.17 7.93
CA UNK A 373 -26.76 17.19 6.79
C UNK A 373 -25.59 16.31 6.90
N UNK A 374 -25.32 16.46 7.83
CA UNK A 374 -24.26 15.66 8.12
C UNK A 374 -24.69 14.25 8.20
N UNK A 375 -25.53 14.33 8.69
CA UNK A 375 -26.17 13.16 8.84
C UNK A 375 -26.80 12.74 7.58
N UNK A 376 -27.13 13.66 7.21
CA UNK A 376 -27.73 13.47 5.99
C UNK A 376 -26.67 13.16 5.05
N UNK A 377 -25.97 13.82 5.35
CA UNK A 377 -24.92 13.56 4.58
C UNK A 377 -24.42 12.21 4.88
N UNK A 378 -24.55 12.23 5.82
CA UNK A 378 -24.16 11.03 6.26
C UNK A 378 -25.20 10.01 5.95
N UNK A 379 -25.97 10.53 6.12
CA UNK A 379 -27.11 9.79 5.88
C UNK A 379 -27.43 9.86 4.48
N UNK A 380 -27.20 10.98 4.23
CA UNK A 380 -27.33 11.06 2.92
C UNK A 380 -26.30 10.27 2.40
N UNK A 381 -25.59 10.49 2.98
CA UNK A 381 -24.62 9.72 2.60
C UNK A 381 -25.01 8.33 2.81
N UNK A 382 -25.52 8.43 3.61
CA UNK A 382 -25.99 7.21 3.92
C UNK A 382 -27.20 6.95 3.12
N UNK A 383 -27.61 7.84 3.08
CA UNK A 383 -28.76 7.75 2.35
C UNK A 383 -28.42 7.99 1.01
N UNK A 384 -27.73 8.76 0.99
CA UNK A 384 -27.25 8.78 -0.17
C UNK A 384 -26.62 7.57 -0.35
N UNK A 385 -26.33 7.42 0.39
CA UNK A 385 -25.83 6.31 0.26
C UNK A 385 -26.88 5.33 0.12
N UNK A 386 -27.47 5.79 0.71
CA UNK A 386 -28.51 5.02 0.64
C UNK A 386 -29.32 5.37 -0.46
N UNK A 387 -29.24 6.36 -0.47
CA UNK A 387 -29.87 6.74 -1.50
C UNK A 387 -29.00 6.71 -2.48
N UNK A 388 -28.27 6.85 -2.12
CA UNK A 388 -27.56 6.70 -2.96
C UNK A 388 -27.50 5.46 -3.09
N UNK A 389 -27.80 5.19 -2.32
CA UNK A 389 -27.83 4.15 -2.51
C UNK A 389 -29.02 3.88 -3.09
N UNK A 390 -29.40 4.68 -2.72
CA UNK A 390 -30.45 4.51 -3.21
C UNK A 390 -30.50 5.10 -4.24
N UNK A 391 -30.07 5.92 -4.16
CA UNK A 391 -30.04 6.33 -5.01
C UNK A 391 -29.13 5.95 -5.35
N UNK A 392 -28.87 5.62 -4.83
CA UNK A 392 -28.34 5.38 -5.34
C UNK A 392 -28.40 4.41 -5.56
N UNK A 393 -29.34 4.53 -5.11
CA UNK A 393 -29.65 3.77 -5.42
C UNK A 393 -30.19 3.89 -6.01
N UNK A 394 -30.47 4.96 -6.01
CA UNK A 394 -30.87 5.12 -6.58
C UNK A 394 -30.35 5.49 -6.95
N UNK A 395 -29.78 5.82 -6.79
CA UNK A 395 -29.41 6.09 -7.18
C UNK A 395 -28.73 5.67 -7.17
N UNK A 396 -28.95 5.07 -6.82
CA UNK A 396 -28.69 4.85 -7.04
C UNK A 396 -28.70 4.25 -7.22
N UNK A 397 -29.61 4.60 -7.34
CA UNK A 397 -29.88 4.34 -7.57
C UNK A 397 -29.77 4.32 -7.78
N UNK A 398 -29.54 5.52 -7.90
CA UNK A 398 -29.36 5.69 -8.23
C UNK A 398 -28.82 5.79 -7.96
N UNK A 399 -28.72 5.98 -7.11
CA UNK A 399 -28.31 6.04 -7.04
C UNK A 399 -27.99 5.62 -6.82
N UNK A 400 -28.57 5.19 -6.51
CA UNK A 400 -28.49 4.91 -6.30
C UNK A 400 -28.47 4.24 -6.46
N LYS A 401 -28.75 4.61 -7.35
CA LYS A 401 -28.58 4.31 -7.50
C LYS A 401 -28.11 4.47 -7.46
N GLN A 402 -28.22 4.35 -7.09
CA GLN A 402 -27.90 4.60 -6.95
C GLN A 402 -27.28 4.15 -6.78
#